data_0d89600984743207cd6e970c5887b2a0
#
_entry.id   0d89600984743207cd6e970c5887b2a0
#
_cell.length_a   1.000
_cell.length_b   1.000
_cell.length_c   1.000
_cell.angle_alpha   90.00
_cell.angle_beta   90.00
_cell.angle_gamma   90.00
#
_symmetry.space_group_name_H-M   'P 1'
#
loop_
_entity.id
_entity.type
_entity.pdbx_description
1 polymer ?
#
loop_
_entity_poly.entity_id
_entity_poly.type
_entity_poly.pdbx_seq_one_letter_code
_entity_poly.pdbx_strand_id
1 'polypeptide(L)'
;IEPLSGIMDTGGRSGQLHYLCYDSAKFDAIREQGATATFRGAIVISHGFTEFAEKYDELVWYFLLAGYSVCVLEHRGHGKSARDVDNRCMVWIDDWQRYVADLAGFAETIGQQYAAGMPLNLFCHSMGGGIGAAVLERYPTLFDKAVLSAPMIAPATGMPLGVARVLVGALCGLGFGKKRVFGQSGFTPEFSMEGNEGASEARERWYFKLRCENSEY
;
A
#
# COMPACT_ATOMS: atom_id res chain seq x y z
N ILE A 1 -10.97 1.91 -16.84
CA ILE A 1 -9.69 1.18 -16.99
C ILE A 1 -9.76 -0.04 -16.08
N GLU A 2 -9.75 -1.24 -16.65
CA GLU A 2 -9.72 -2.46 -15.86
C GLU A 2 -8.26 -2.89 -15.62
N PRO A 3 -7.84 -2.99 -14.35
CA PRO A 3 -6.52 -3.53 -14.04
C PRO A 3 -6.45 -5.03 -14.27
N LEU A 4 -5.24 -5.54 -14.44
CA LEU A 4 -4.98 -6.94 -14.23
C LEU A 4 -4.87 -7.17 -12.71
N SER A 5 -5.79 -7.96 -12.16
CA SER A 5 -5.71 -8.43 -10.78
C SER A 5 -4.85 -9.69 -10.74
N GLY A 6 -3.92 -9.75 -9.82
CA GLY A 6 -3.02 -10.88 -9.66
C GLY A 6 -2.73 -11.22 -8.20
N ILE A 7 -2.10 -12.35 -8.01
CA ILE A 7 -1.70 -12.87 -6.71
C ILE A 7 -0.23 -13.25 -6.76
N MET A 8 0.54 -12.79 -5.79
CA MET A 8 1.95 -13.15 -5.61
C MET A 8 2.09 -14.07 -4.39
N ASP A 9 2.68 -15.23 -4.58
CA ASP A 9 3.10 -16.10 -3.49
C ASP A 9 4.38 -15.57 -2.85
N THR A 10 4.36 -15.45 -1.52
CA THR A 10 5.52 -14.91 -0.79
C THR A 10 6.47 -15.98 -0.29
N GLY A 11 6.18 -17.24 -0.56
CA GLY A 11 6.94 -18.38 -0.05
C GLY A 11 6.88 -18.48 1.48
N GLY A 12 6.57 -19.64 2.05
CA GLY A 12 6.55 -19.87 3.49
C GLY A 12 5.24 -19.53 4.21
N ARG A 13 5.32 -19.06 5.46
CA ARG A 13 4.19 -18.97 6.42
C ARG A 13 3.07 -18.01 6.08
N SER A 14 3.10 -17.27 4.98
CA SER A 14 2.44 -15.98 5.02
C SER A 14 1.41 -15.71 3.95
N GLY A 15 1.03 -16.70 3.20
CA GLY A 15 -0.08 -16.55 2.28
C GLY A 15 0.24 -15.65 1.08
N GLN A 16 -0.80 -15.32 0.36
CA GLN A 16 -0.75 -14.65 -0.94
C GLN A 16 -0.95 -13.15 -0.78
N LEU A 17 -0.25 -12.37 -1.59
CA LEU A 17 -0.43 -10.94 -1.70
C LEU A 17 -1.17 -10.60 -2.99
N HIS A 18 -2.24 -9.86 -2.85
CA HIS A 18 -3.00 -9.34 -3.97
C HIS A 18 -2.36 -8.09 -4.52
N TYR A 19 -2.48 -7.88 -5.82
CA TYR A 19 -2.01 -6.66 -6.49
C TYR A 19 -2.88 -6.31 -7.69
N LEU A 20 -2.87 -5.04 -8.06
CA LEU A 20 -3.46 -4.54 -9.30
C LEU A 20 -2.36 -3.95 -10.18
N CYS A 21 -2.38 -4.31 -11.47
CA CYS A 21 -1.47 -3.76 -12.46
C CYS A 21 -2.23 -3.14 -13.63
N TYR A 22 -1.80 -1.96 -14.01
CA TYR A 22 -2.35 -1.16 -15.11
C TYR A 22 -1.26 -1.01 -16.18
N ASP A 23 -1.43 -1.72 -17.29
CA ASP A 23 -0.47 -1.70 -18.38
C ASP A 23 -0.77 -0.53 -19.32
N SER A 24 0.15 0.43 -19.41
CA SER A 24 -0.02 1.62 -20.25
C SER A 24 -0.20 1.28 -21.72
N ALA A 25 0.33 0.15 -22.19
CA ALA A 25 0.19 -0.29 -23.58
C ALA A 25 -1.24 -0.72 -23.94
N LYS A 26 -2.07 -1.08 -22.95
CA LYS A 26 -3.45 -1.54 -23.16
C LYS A 26 -4.47 -0.42 -23.19
N PHE A 27 -4.07 0.81 -22.88
CA PHE A 27 -4.97 1.94 -22.76
C PHE A 27 -4.84 2.91 -23.93
N ASP A 28 -5.09 2.46 -25.15
CA ASP A 28 -5.15 3.32 -26.34
C ASP A 28 -6.18 4.45 -26.16
N ALA A 29 -7.27 4.23 -25.41
CA ALA A 29 -8.24 5.26 -25.04
C ALA A 29 -7.60 6.46 -24.27
N ILE A 30 -6.48 6.26 -23.58
CA ILE A 30 -5.72 7.35 -22.96
C ILE A 30 -5.07 8.24 -24.01
N ARG A 31 -4.58 7.65 -25.10
CA ARG A 31 -3.98 8.38 -26.22
C ARG A 31 -5.02 9.22 -26.97
N GLU A 32 -6.25 8.72 -27.11
CA GLU A 32 -7.37 9.46 -27.70
C GLU A 32 -7.77 10.69 -26.87
N GLN A 33 -7.52 10.69 -25.56
CA GLN A 33 -7.75 11.82 -24.66
C GLN A 33 -6.58 12.81 -24.57
N GLY A 34 -5.62 12.74 -25.51
CA GLY A 34 -4.52 13.69 -25.60
C GLY A 34 -3.26 13.30 -24.83
N ALA A 35 -3.18 12.09 -24.30
CA ALA A 35 -1.93 11.59 -23.77
C ALA A 35 -0.98 11.27 -24.92
N THR A 36 0.02 12.09 -25.09
CA THR A 36 1.09 11.91 -26.09
C THR A 36 2.32 11.23 -25.52
N ALA A 37 2.22 10.74 -24.29
CA ALA A 37 3.38 10.25 -23.56
C ALA A 37 3.94 8.97 -24.19
N THR A 38 5.20 9.04 -24.58
CA THR A 38 6.01 7.84 -24.86
C THR A 38 6.08 7.02 -23.58
N PHE A 39 6.12 5.70 -23.72
CA PHE A 39 6.30 4.78 -22.58
C PHE A 39 7.58 5.12 -21.81
N ARG A 40 7.46 5.26 -20.50
CA ARG A 40 8.53 5.73 -19.61
C ARG A 40 8.96 4.70 -18.57
N GLY A 41 8.36 3.52 -18.57
CA GLY A 41 8.62 2.47 -17.60
C GLY A 41 7.43 2.24 -16.64
N ALA A 42 7.72 1.80 -15.44
CA ALA A 42 6.68 1.49 -14.47
C ALA A 42 6.85 2.22 -13.14
N ILE A 43 5.74 2.32 -12.40
CA ILE A 43 5.69 2.82 -11.03
C ILE A 43 5.07 1.75 -10.15
N VAL A 44 5.78 1.34 -9.11
CA VAL A 44 5.24 0.54 -8.01
C VAL A 44 4.66 1.48 -6.96
N ILE A 45 3.43 1.22 -6.52
CA ILE A 45 2.78 1.97 -5.44
C ILE A 45 2.78 1.10 -4.17
N SER A 46 3.30 1.68 -3.07
CA SER A 46 3.26 1.15 -1.71
C SER A 46 2.33 2.03 -0.88
N HIS A 47 1.14 1.50 -0.56
CA HIS A 47 0.05 2.23 0.07
C HIS A 47 0.21 2.42 1.58
N GLY A 48 -0.59 3.29 2.19
CA GLY A 48 -0.60 3.58 3.62
C GLY A 48 -1.34 2.55 4.47
N PHE A 49 -1.33 2.77 5.80
CA PHE A 49 -2.03 1.94 6.75
C PHE A 49 -3.56 2.00 6.53
N THR A 50 -4.23 0.86 6.60
CA THR A 50 -5.67 0.70 6.35
C THR A 50 -6.15 1.14 4.97
N GLU A 51 -5.26 1.17 3.99
CA GLU A 51 -5.56 1.48 2.60
C GLU A 51 -5.57 0.22 1.73
N PHE A 52 -5.99 0.37 0.49
CA PHE A 52 -6.02 -0.69 -0.52
C PHE A 52 -5.86 -0.09 -1.92
N ALA A 53 -5.71 -0.93 -2.93
CA ALA A 53 -5.25 -0.51 -4.25
C ALA A 53 -6.16 0.53 -4.92
N GLU A 54 -7.48 0.35 -4.87
CA GLU A 54 -8.45 1.21 -5.55
C GLU A 54 -8.47 2.65 -5.02
N LYS A 55 -7.94 2.89 -3.79
CA LYS A 55 -7.76 4.26 -3.28
C LYS A 55 -6.88 5.11 -4.20
N TYR A 56 -6.03 4.48 -4.98
CA TYR A 56 -5.04 5.13 -5.84
C TYR A 56 -5.49 5.30 -7.30
N ASP A 57 -6.71 4.93 -7.67
CA ASP A 57 -7.20 4.94 -9.06
C ASP A 57 -7.00 6.29 -9.76
N GLU A 58 -7.26 7.41 -9.07
CA GLU A 58 -7.03 8.75 -9.62
C GLU A 58 -5.54 9.01 -9.89
N LEU A 59 -4.65 8.62 -8.96
CA LEU A 59 -3.20 8.78 -9.13
C LEU A 59 -2.68 7.85 -10.23
N VAL A 60 -3.18 6.64 -10.28
CA VAL A 60 -2.90 5.68 -11.37
C VAL A 60 -3.25 6.29 -12.72
N TRP A 61 -4.42 6.92 -12.83
CA TRP A 61 -4.84 7.60 -14.05
C TRP A 61 -3.81 8.65 -14.50
N TYR A 62 -3.34 9.51 -13.59
CA TYR A 62 -2.34 10.52 -13.93
C TYR A 62 -1.00 9.90 -14.35
N PHE A 63 -0.57 8.83 -13.73
CA PHE A 63 0.65 8.14 -14.12
C PHE A 63 0.53 7.46 -15.49
N LEU A 64 -0.62 6.88 -15.79
CA LEU A 64 -0.90 6.32 -17.12
C LEU A 64 -0.88 7.41 -18.21
N LEU A 65 -1.51 8.56 -17.95
CA LEU A 65 -1.45 9.73 -18.83
C LEU A 65 -0.01 10.22 -19.05
N ALA A 66 0.84 10.10 -18.05
CA ALA A 66 2.26 10.45 -18.13
C ALA A 66 3.12 9.37 -18.82
N GLY A 67 2.55 8.23 -19.23
CA GLY A 67 3.24 7.17 -19.96
C GLY A 67 3.87 6.07 -19.10
N TYR A 68 3.45 5.93 -17.84
CA TYR A 68 3.92 4.86 -16.96
C TYR A 68 2.87 3.75 -16.86
N SER A 69 3.32 2.50 -16.86
CA SER A 69 2.54 1.40 -16.28
C SER A 69 2.55 1.51 -14.75
N VAL A 70 1.51 1.04 -14.08
CA VAL A 70 1.40 1.17 -12.61
C VAL A 70 1.07 -0.17 -11.99
N CYS A 71 1.81 -0.55 -10.95
CA CYS A 71 1.58 -1.76 -10.18
C CYS A 71 1.36 -1.39 -8.70
N VAL A 72 0.20 -1.74 -8.15
CA VAL A 72 -0.16 -1.44 -6.77
C VAL A 72 -0.16 -2.74 -5.97
N LEU A 73 0.76 -2.87 -5.02
CA LEU A 73 0.79 -4.00 -4.09
C LEU A 73 -0.15 -3.71 -2.91
N GLU A 74 -1.03 -4.64 -2.60
CA GLU A 74 -1.74 -4.63 -1.32
C GLU A 74 -0.89 -5.32 -0.26
N HIS A 75 -0.47 -4.54 0.73
CA HIS A 75 0.35 -5.06 1.82
C HIS A 75 -0.39 -6.11 2.65
N ARG A 76 0.36 -7.00 3.31
CA ARG A 76 -0.20 -7.96 4.28
C ARG A 76 -1.15 -7.27 5.24
N GLY A 77 -2.25 -7.91 5.55
CA GLY A 77 -3.26 -7.36 6.44
C GLY A 77 -4.16 -6.31 5.80
N HIS A 78 -4.00 -6.01 4.52
CA HIS A 78 -4.75 -4.97 3.81
C HIS A 78 -5.41 -5.54 2.55
N GLY A 79 -6.47 -4.89 2.09
CA GLY A 79 -7.19 -5.25 0.88
C GLY A 79 -7.54 -6.74 0.82
N LYS A 80 -7.29 -7.36 -0.30
CA LYS A 80 -7.50 -8.80 -0.56
C LYS A 80 -6.29 -9.66 -0.18
N SER A 81 -5.19 -9.06 0.28
CA SER A 81 -4.00 -9.78 0.71
C SER A 81 -4.23 -10.59 1.98
N ALA A 82 -3.40 -11.62 2.18
CA ALA A 82 -3.44 -12.50 3.34
C ALA A 82 -3.32 -11.73 4.66
N ARG A 83 -4.00 -12.23 5.68
CA ARG A 83 -3.99 -11.73 7.05
C ARG A 83 -3.55 -12.82 8.01
N ASP A 84 -2.78 -12.43 9.01
CA ASP A 84 -2.34 -13.33 10.09
C ASP A 84 -3.30 -13.28 11.32
N VAL A 85 -4.49 -12.68 11.14
CA VAL A 85 -5.58 -12.61 12.13
C VAL A 85 -6.92 -12.79 11.44
N ASP A 86 -7.89 -13.40 12.12
CA ASP A 86 -9.21 -13.72 11.56
C ASP A 86 -10.07 -12.47 11.32
N ASN A 87 -9.89 -11.44 12.16
CA ASN A 87 -10.66 -10.21 12.03
C ASN A 87 -10.09 -9.33 10.91
N ARG A 88 -10.82 -9.22 9.81
CA ARG A 88 -10.42 -8.46 8.61
C ARG A 88 -10.26 -6.96 8.84
N CYS A 89 -10.90 -6.41 9.88
CA CYS A 89 -10.71 -5.01 10.28
C CYS A 89 -9.47 -4.79 11.16
N MET A 90 -8.61 -5.78 11.30
CA MET A 90 -7.37 -5.68 12.08
C MET A 90 -6.17 -5.95 11.18
N VAL A 91 -5.16 -5.11 11.36
CA VAL A 91 -3.83 -5.34 10.79
C VAL A 91 -2.92 -5.84 11.89
N TRP A 92 -2.29 -6.96 11.67
CA TRP A 92 -1.26 -7.50 12.55
C TRP A 92 -0.13 -8.10 11.73
N ILE A 93 1.07 -7.94 12.19
CA ILE A 93 2.26 -8.54 11.61
C ILE A 93 3.24 -8.92 12.74
N ASP A 94 3.85 -10.08 12.64
CA ASP A 94 4.84 -10.56 13.60
C ASP A 94 6.20 -9.89 13.42
N ASP A 95 6.59 -9.64 12.17
CA ASP A 95 7.84 -8.98 11.81
C ASP A 95 7.62 -8.01 10.65
N TRP A 96 7.83 -6.73 10.90
CA TRP A 96 7.70 -5.68 9.89
C TRP A 96 8.68 -5.83 8.71
N GLN A 97 9.77 -6.58 8.87
CA GLN A 97 10.71 -6.91 7.80
C GLN A 97 10.04 -7.67 6.65
N ARG A 98 8.93 -8.34 6.94
CA ARG A 98 8.13 -9.03 5.91
C ARG A 98 7.56 -8.03 4.90
N TYR A 99 7.11 -6.85 5.33
CA TYR A 99 6.68 -5.80 4.40
C TYR A 99 7.79 -5.35 3.47
N VAL A 100 9.01 -5.25 3.99
CA VAL A 100 10.19 -4.85 3.20
C VAL A 100 10.52 -5.92 2.15
N ALA A 101 10.54 -7.19 2.55
CA ALA A 101 10.79 -8.31 1.65
C ALA A 101 9.70 -8.46 0.59
N ASP A 102 8.44 -8.27 0.97
CA ASP A 102 7.30 -8.34 0.05
C ASP A 102 7.35 -7.25 -1.02
N LEU A 103 7.63 -6.00 -0.62
CA LEU A 103 7.72 -4.89 -1.57
C LEU A 103 8.91 -5.05 -2.51
N ALA A 104 10.05 -5.50 -1.99
CA ALA A 104 11.23 -5.77 -2.81
C ALA A 104 10.95 -6.91 -3.82
N GLY A 105 10.43 -8.05 -3.35
CA GLY A 105 10.09 -9.19 -4.21
C GLY A 105 9.03 -8.85 -5.26
N PHE A 106 8.02 -8.04 -4.91
CA PHE A 106 7.03 -7.55 -5.84
C PHE A 106 7.63 -6.65 -6.93
N ALA A 107 8.53 -5.75 -6.53
CA ALA A 107 9.21 -4.87 -7.48
C ALA A 107 10.12 -5.67 -8.43
N GLU A 108 10.88 -6.63 -7.90
CA GLU A 108 11.79 -7.48 -8.70
C GLU A 108 11.06 -8.39 -9.69
N THR A 109 9.88 -8.88 -9.34
CA THR A 109 9.13 -9.82 -10.19
C THR A 109 8.12 -9.09 -11.06
N ILE A 110 7.10 -8.50 -10.44
CA ILE A 110 5.98 -7.87 -11.16
C ILE A 110 6.35 -6.48 -11.66
N GLY A 111 6.98 -5.65 -10.82
CA GLY A 111 7.38 -4.29 -11.19
C GLY A 111 8.28 -4.27 -12.42
N GLN A 112 9.33 -5.09 -12.44
CA GLN A 112 10.28 -5.19 -13.56
C GLN A 112 9.61 -5.70 -14.85
N GLN A 113 8.67 -6.63 -14.73
CA GLN A 113 7.90 -7.11 -15.88
C GLN A 113 7.15 -5.96 -16.58
N TYR A 114 6.50 -5.10 -15.79
CA TYR A 114 5.75 -3.94 -16.32
C TYR A 114 6.66 -2.77 -16.71
N ALA A 115 7.86 -2.68 -16.18
CA ALA A 115 8.87 -1.72 -16.62
C ALA A 115 9.43 -2.07 -18.01
N ALA A 116 9.41 -3.33 -18.40
CA ALA A 116 9.80 -3.81 -19.73
C ALA A 116 11.18 -3.30 -20.20
N GLY A 117 12.17 -3.29 -19.29
CA GLY A 117 13.52 -2.79 -19.55
C GLY A 117 13.68 -1.27 -19.48
N MET A 118 12.62 -0.53 -19.19
CA MET A 118 12.64 0.90 -18.89
C MET A 118 12.74 1.13 -17.38
N PRO A 119 12.93 2.38 -16.91
CA PRO A 119 13.04 2.67 -15.48
C PRO A 119 11.88 2.15 -14.63
N LEU A 120 12.20 1.54 -13.49
CA LEU A 120 11.26 1.19 -12.44
C LEU A 120 11.32 2.24 -11.32
N ASN A 121 10.17 2.83 -11.02
CA ASN A 121 10.05 3.89 -10.02
C ASN A 121 9.16 3.45 -8.86
N LEU A 122 9.31 4.11 -7.71
CA LEU A 122 8.56 3.83 -6.50
C LEU A 122 7.77 5.07 -6.06
N PHE A 123 6.48 4.90 -5.80
CA PHE A 123 5.64 5.86 -5.10
C PHE A 123 5.14 5.26 -3.80
N CYS A 124 5.36 5.95 -2.69
CA CYS A 124 4.99 5.47 -1.36
C CYS A 124 4.17 6.51 -0.61
N HIS A 125 3.19 6.04 0.17
CA HIS A 125 2.41 6.91 1.05
C HIS A 125 2.39 6.39 2.49
N SER A 126 2.55 7.29 3.47
CA SER A 126 2.38 7.02 4.90
C SER A 126 3.17 5.79 5.39
N MET A 127 2.52 4.71 5.87
CA MET A 127 3.15 3.43 6.25
C MET A 127 3.99 2.87 5.11
N GLY A 128 3.45 2.86 3.89
CA GLY A 128 4.20 2.46 2.69
C GLY A 128 5.45 3.28 2.45
N GLY A 129 5.46 4.56 2.89
CA GLY A 129 6.64 5.41 2.87
C GLY A 129 7.74 4.95 3.83
N GLY A 130 7.38 4.49 5.01
CA GLY A 130 8.33 3.87 5.95
C GLY A 130 8.89 2.55 5.41
N ILE A 131 8.04 1.72 4.82
CA ILE A 131 8.45 0.46 4.16
C ILE A 131 9.37 0.77 2.97
N GLY A 132 8.96 1.71 2.10
CA GLY A 132 9.74 2.11 0.94
C GLY A 132 11.11 2.67 1.29
N ALA A 133 11.22 3.50 2.34
CA ALA A 133 12.51 4.00 2.83
C ALA A 133 13.45 2.85 3.23
N ALA A 134 12.93 1.83 3.93
CA ALA A 134 13.72 0.67 4.31
C ALA A 134 14.11 -0.21 3.10
N VAL A 135 13.24 -0.31 2.08
CA VAL A 135 13.58 -0.99 0.81
C VAL A 135 14.69 -0.24 0.09
N LEU A 136 14.60 1.08 -0.03
CA LEU A 136 15.61 1.90 -0.71
C LEU A 136 16.98 1.82 -0.01
N GLU A 137 17.00 1.74 1.33
CA GLU A 137 18.22 1.54 2.09
C GLU A 137 18.86 0.17 1.85
N ARG A 138 18.03 -0.88 1.82
CA ARG A 138 18.49 -2.27 1.69
C ARG A 138 18.78 -2.70 0.26
N TYR A 139 18.04 -2.17 -0.70
CA TYR A 139 18.11 -2.47 -2.14
C TYR A 139 18.28 -1.20 -2.96
N PRO A 140 19.43 -0.51 -2.85
CA PRO A 140 19.62 0.85 -3.38
C PRO A 140 19.56 0.94 -4.91
N THR A 141 19.62 -0.17 -5.63
CA THR A 141 19.58 -0.23 -7.09
C THR A 141 18.26 -0.76 -7.65
N LEU A 142 17.29 -1.08 -6.78
CA LEU A 142 16.02 -1.69 -7.21
C LEU A 142 15.12 -0.70 -7.96
N PHE A 143 15.15 0.56 -7.57
CA PHE A 143 14.36 1.62 -8.17
C PHE A 143 15.25 2.75 -8.71
N ASP A 144 14.89 3.29 -9.87
CA ASP A 144 15.58 4.44 -10.47
C ASP A 144 15.25 5.74 -9.76
N LYS A 145 14.00 5.91 -9.34
CA LYS A 145 13.51 7.08 -8.60
C LYS A 145 12.47 6.68 -7.57
N ALA A 146 12.36 7.45 -6.51
CA ALA A 146 11.33 7.25 -5.49
C ALA A 146 10.71 8.58 -5.05
N VAL A 147 9.40 8.53 -4.79
CA VAL A 147 8.63 9.59 -4.14
C VAL A 147 8.04 9.05 -2.86
N LEU A 148 8.39 9.66 -1.73
CA LEU A 148 7.86 9.32 -0.42
C LEU A 148 6.89 10.43 0.02
N SER A 149 5.59 10.17 -0.09
CA SER A 149 4.53 11.09 0.31
C SER A 149 4.17 10.87 1.78
N ALA A 150 4.44 11.87 2.62
CA ALA A 150 4.19 11.83 4.07
C ALA A 150 4.65 10.51 4.74
N PRO A 151 5.92 10.09 4.56
CA PRO A 151 6.39 8.78 4.99
C PRO A 151 6.33 8.63 6.52
N MET A 152 5.80 7.52 6.99
CA MET A 152 5.73 7.18 8.42
C MET A 152 7.07 6.62 8.91
N ILE A 153 8.05 7.50 9.11
CA ILE A 153 9.39 7.10 9.60
C ILE A 153 9.39 6.97 11.13
N ALA A 154 8.76 7.90 11.82
CA ALA A 154 8.66 7.90 13.27
C ALA A 154 7.25 8.38 13.70
N PRO A 155 6.29 7.46 13.86
CA PRO A 155 4.94 7.84 14.27
C PRO A 155 4.96 8.45 15.69
N ALA A 156 4.16 9.49 15.89
CA ALA A 156 3.97 10.08 17.21
C ALA A 156 3.22 9.09 18.12
N THR A 157 3.87 8.61 19.17
CA THR A 157 3.29 7.62 20.09
C THR A 157 2.60 8.26 21.31
N GLY A 158 2.64 9.59 21.44
CA GLY A 158 2.14 10.31 22.63
C GLY A 158 2.97 10.10 23.90
N MET A 159 4.05 9.31 23.82
CA MET A 159 4.98 9.04 24.92
C MET A 159 6.39 8.82 24.38
N PRO A 160 7.44 8.90 25.23
CA PRO A 160 8.80 8.59 24.82
C PRO A 160 8.91 7.18 24.20
N LEU A 161 9.59 7.07 23.07
CA LEU A 161 9.67 5.84 22.27
C LEU A 161 10.19 4.63 23.07
N GLY A 162 11.15 4.85 23.99
CA GLY A 162 11.66 3.79 24.86
C GLY A 162 10.56 3.22 25.78
N VAL A 163 9.71 4.07 26.33
CA VAL A 163 8.57 3.65 27.19
C VAL A 163 7.54 2.90 26.35
N ALA A 164 7.21 3.41 25.18
CA ALA A 164 6.29 2.75 24.25
C ALA A 164 6.79 1.34 23.87
N ARG A 165 8.07 1.18 23.56
CA ARG A 165 8.68 -0.12 23.22
C ARG A 165 8.59 -1.12 24.36
N VAL A 166 8.91 -0.70 25.59
CA VAL A 166 8.83 -1.58 26.77
C VAL A 166 7.38 -2.01 27.03
N LEU A 167 6.44 -1.06 27.00
CA LEU A 167 5.03 -1.34 27.23
C LEU A 167 4.45 -2.31 26.17
N VAL A 168 4.69 -2.02 24.89
CA VAL A 168 4.22 -2.87 23.78
C VAL A 168 4.90 -4.25 23.86
N GLY A 169 6.20 -4.32 24.14
CA GLY A 169 6.91 -5.59 24.32
C GLY A 169 6.33 -6.43 25.45
N ALA A 170 6.02 -5.83 26.59
CA ALA A 170 5.38 -6.50 27.73
C ALA A 170 3.98 -7.03 27.35
N LEU A 171 3.14 -6.22 26.69
CA LEU A 171 1.81 -6.62 26.24
C LEU A 171 1.89 -7.78 25.22
N CYS A 172 2.82 -7.73 24.29
CA CYS A 172 3.05 -8.82 23.34
C CYS A 172 3.50 -10.11 24.04
N GLY A 173 4.42 -10.00 25.01
CA GLY A 173 4.88 -11.13 25.83
C GLY A 173 3.76 -11.78 26.68
N LEU A 174 2.76 -11.02 27.07
CA LEU A 174 1.57 -11.49 27.77
C LEU A 174 0.47 -12.05 26.84
N GLY A 175 0.73 -12.14 25.53
CA GLY A 175 -0.21 -12.68 24.55
C GLY A 175 -1.24 -11.68 24.02
N PHE A 176 -1.11 -10.38 24.32
CA PHE A 176 -2.01 -9.33 23.84
C PHE A 176 -1.65 -8.78 22.45
N GLY A 177 -0.55 -9.24 21.84
CA GLY A 177 -0.04 -8.71 20.57
C GLY A 177 -1.03 -8.79 19.39
N LYS A 178 -1.98 -9.74 19.42
CA LYS A 178 -3.06 -9.87 18.40
C LYS A 178 -4.37 -9.24 18.83
N LYS A 179 -4.38 -8.39 19.84
CA LYS A 179 -5.57 -7.65 20.27
C LYS A 179 -5.52 -6.21 19.78
N ARG A 180 -6.69 -5.58 19.64
CA ARG A 180 -6.76 -4.17 19.26
C ARG A 180 -6.05 -3.30 20.29
N VAL A 181 -5.37 -2.28 19.80
CA VAL A 181 -4.77 -1.23 20.64
C VAL A 181 -5.90 -0.45 21.35
N PHE A 182 -5.67 -0.10 22.60
CA PHE A 182 -6.62 0.71 23.37
C PHE A 182 -6.97 2.01 22.64
N GLY A 183 -8.26 2.32 22.57
CA GLY A 183 -8.76 3.53 21.88
C GLY A 183 -9.04 3.36 20.40
N GLN A 184 -8.71 2.21 19.79
CA GLN A 184 -9.11 1.94 18.41
C GLN A 184 -10.48 1.26 18.36
N SER A 185 -11.44 1.90 17.70
CA SER A 185 -12.72 1.31 17.32
C SER A 185 -12.57 0.40 16.10
N GLY A 186 -13.54 -0.51 15.89
CA GLY A 186 -13.67 -1.21 14.62
C GLY A 186 -14.20 -0.28 13.52
N PHE A 187 -14.21 -0.80 12.30
CA PHE A 187 -14.94 -0.13 11.22
C PHE A 187 -16.42 -0.07 11.58
N THR A 188 -16.99 1.13 11.49
CA THR A 188 -18.43 1.37 11.63
C THR A 188 -18.97 1.83 10.27
N PRO A 189 -20.12 1.32 9.81
CA PRO A 189 -20.70 1.70 8.52
C PRO A 189 -21.43 3.06 8.60
N GLU A 190 -20.94 3.97 9.44
CA GLU A 190 -21.44 5.33 9.60
C GLU A 190 -20.34 6.31 9.16
N PHE A 191 -20.66 7.14 8.16
CA PHE A 191 -19.70 8.12 7.66
C PHE A 191 -19.56 9.28 8.63
N SER A 192 -18.32 9.63 8.97
CA SER A 192 -17.97 10.84 9.72
C SER A 192 -16.70 11.47 9.18
N MET A 193 -16.68 12.79 9.13
CA MET A 193 -15.47 13.59 8.88
C MET A 193 -14.74 13.99 10.17
N GLU A 194 -15.27 13.63 11.31
CA GLU A 194 -14.68 13.99 12.60
C GLU A 194 -13.26 13.43 12.71
N GLY A 195 -12.30 14.31 12.98
CA GLY A 195 -10.88 13.97 13.08
C GLY A 195 -10.17 13.75 11.74
N ASN A 196 -10.83 13.93 10.60
CA ASN A 196 -10.21 13.83 9.29
C ASN A 196 -9.96 15.22 8.69
N GLU A 197 -8.72 15.69 8.78
CA GLU A 197 -8.26 16.95 8.21
C GLU A 197 -7.43 16.75 6.92
N GLY A 198 -7.19 15.51 6.51
CA GLY A 198 -6.23 15.15 5.46
C GLY A 198 -6.80 15.10 4.04
N ALA A 199 -8.12 15.09 3.86
CA ALA A 199 -8.75 14.96 2.55
C ALA A 199 -10.06 15.74 2.43
N SER A 200 -10.51 15.97 1.17
CA SER A 200 -11.83 16.57 0.94
C SER A 200 -12.94 15.59 1.33
N GLU A 201 -14.08 16.13 1.78
CA GLU A 201 -15.26 15.31 2.11
C GLU A 201 -15.71 14.43 0.94
N ALA A 202 -15.66 14.94 -0.29
CA ALA A 202 -16.05 14.18 -1.49
C ALA A 202 -15.17 12.94 -1.68
N ARG A 203 -13.84 13.07 -1.48
CA ARG A 203 -12.90 11.96 -1.57
C ARG A 203 -13.12 10.94 -0.45
N GLU A 204 -13.34 11.41 0.78
CA GLU A 204 -13.57 10.53 1.92
C GLU A 204 -14.90 9.77 1.80
N ARG A 205 -15.97 10.40 1.29
CA ARG A 205 -17.25 9.73 1.01
C ARG A 205 -17.09 8.64 -0.05
N TRP A 206 -16.34 8.93 -1.11
CA TRP A 206 -16.03 7.93 -2.15
C TRP A 206 -15.25 6.75 -1.58
N TYR A 207 -14.20 7.01 -0.82
CA TYR A 207 -13.38 5.98 -0.19
C TYR A 207 -14.17 5.15 0.83
N PHE A 208 -14.97 5.81 1.65
CA PHE A 208 -15.86 5.15 2.61
C PHE A 208 -16.87 4.22 1.91
N LYS A 209 -17.45 4.69 0.80
CA LYS A 209 -18.35 3.87 -0.02
C LYS A 209 -17.65 2.60 -0.52
N LEU A 210 -16.43 2.71 -1.05
CA LEU A 210 -15.65 1.55 -1.47
C LEU A 210 -15.45 0.55 -0.32
N ARG A 211 -15.15 1.02 0.88
CA ARG A 211 -14.99 0.17 2.06
C ARG A 211 -16.29 -0.52 2.48
N CYS A 212 -17.42 0.15 2.34
CA CYS A 212 -18.73 -0.45 2.64
C CYS A 212 -19.14 -1.50 1.63
N GLU A 213 -18.82 -1.29 0.35
CA GLU A 213 -19.18 -2.19 -0.76
C GLU A 213 -18.29 -3.43 -0.83
N ASN A 214 -17.09 -3.37 -0.26
CA ASN A 214 -16.13 -4.47 -0.30
C ASN A 214 -15.91 -5.05 1.10
N SER A 215 -16.58 -6.17 1.39
CA SER A 215 -16.45 -6.88 2.67
C SER A 215 -15.02 -7.41 2.95
N GLU A 216 -14.15 -7.33 1.95
CA GLU A 216 -12.76 -7.79 2.04
C GLU A 216 -11.77 -6.70 2.46
N TYR A 217 -12.22 -5.43 2.57
CA TYR A 217 -11.39 -4.29 2.93
C TYR A 217 -11.50 -3.89 4.40
#